data_9740427a93cc39d9a1f6840b400cbb14
#
_entry.id   9740427a93cc39d9a1f6840b400cbb14
#
_cell.length_a   1.000
_cell.length_b   1.000
_cell.length_c   1.000
_cell.angle_alpha   90.00
_cell.angle_beta   90.00
_cell.angle_gamma   90.00
#
_symmetry.space_group_name_H-M   'P 1'
#
loop_
_entity.id
_entity.type
_entity.pdbx_description
1 polymer ?
#
loop_
_entity_poly.entity_id
_entity_poly.type
_entity_poly.pdbx_seq_one_letter_code
_entity_poly.pdbx_strand_id
1 'polypeptide(L)'
;MESSQNNTYDLFTGKDLEVAELIQQRRLQMLIHSYLYYKSSSPIITDHQWDEWAKELKTLQQEYPNISKQVIWYEAFSDWDGTTGEFLPLDDEWVIQKSMSLIRNKNKDKRK
;
A
#
# COMPACT_ATOMS: atom_id res chain seq x y z
N MET A 1 -1.06 25.83 6.39
CA MET A 1 -1.25 25.31 6.23
C MET A 1 -0.84 24.25 6.51
N GLU A 2 -0.66 23.87 6.96
CA GLU A 2 -0.28 22.90 7.27
C GLU A 2 -0.55 21.74 6.72
N SER A 3 -1.35 21.57 6.42
CA SER A 3 -1.77 20.44 5.70
C SER A 3 -0.93 20.16 4.52
N SER A 4 -0.16 21.06 4.12
CA SER A 4 0.63 20.92 2.92
C SER A 4 1.55 19.73 2.98
N GLN A 5 1.97 19.34 4.14
CA GLN A 5 2.91 18.25 4.19
C GLN A 5 2.28 16.93 3.81
N ASN A 6 0.97 16.83 3.86
CA ASN A 6 0.32 15.61 3.53
C ASN A 6 -0.13 15.53 2.12
N ASN A 7 -0.06 16.61 1.40
CA ASN A 7 -0.72 16.71 0.12
C ASN A 7 0.24 17.09 -0.96
N THR A 8 1.41 16.43 -0.92
CA THR A 8 2.40 16.70 -1.93
C THR A 8 1.84 16.48 -3.31
N TYR A 9 1.06 15.43 -3.49
CA TYR A 9 0.56 15.14 -4.80
C TYR A 9 -0.66 15.98 -5.17
N ASP A 10 -1.08 16.90 -4.32
CA ASP A 10 -2.05 17.90 -4.73
C ASP A 10 -1.49 18.78 -5.84
N LEU A 11 -0.18 18.80 -6.01
CA LEU A 11 0.43 19.55 -7.09
C LEU A 11 0.24 18.86 -8.44
N PHE A 12 -0.16 17.60 -8.44
CA PHE A 12 -0.39 16.87 -9.66
C PHE A 12 -1.78 17.12 -10.19
N THR A 13 -1.94 17.04 -11.50
CA THR A 13 -3.25 17.14 -12.13
C THR A 13 -3.35 16.08 -13.20
N GLY A 14 -4.58 15.81 -13.62
CA GLY A 14 -4.83 14.91 -14.73
C GLY A 14 -4.23 13.54 -14.53
N LYS A 15 -3.50 13.08 -15.51
CA LYS A 15 -2.90 11.75 -15.49
C LYS A 15 -1.94 11.58 -14.32
N ASP A 16 -1.17 12.62 -14.02
CA ASP A 16 -0.20 12.52 -12.93
C ASP A 16 -0.89 12.28 -11.59
N LEU A 17 -2.02 12.94 -11.37
CA LEU A 17 -2.76 12.73 -10.15
C LEU A 17 -3.30 11.31 -10.08
N GLU A 18 -3.82 10.80 -11.17
CA GLU A 18 -4.32 9.42 -11.21
C GLU A 18 -3.20 8.44 -10.86
N VAL A 19 -2.01 8.65 -11.40
CA VAL A 19 -0.88 7.77 -11.13
C VAL A 19 -0.50 7.85 -9.67
N ALA A 20 -0.44 9.07 -9.12
CA ALA A 20 -0.06 9.24 -7.72
C ALA A 20 -1.05 8.52 -6.79
N GLU A 21 -2.33 8.66 -7.09
CA GLU A 21 -3.34 8.01 -6.26
C GLU A 21 -3.26 6.49 -6.36
N LEU A 22 -2.98 5.98 -7.54
CA LEU A 22 -2.87 4.54 -7.70
C LEU A 22 -1.64 3.99 -6.99
N ILE A 23 -0.52 4.70 -7.06
CA ILE A 23 0.68 4.29 -6.34
C ILE A 23 0.39 4.25 -4.84
N GLN A 24 -0.28 5.27 -4.31
CA GLN A 24 -0.63 5.29 -2.92
C GLN A 24 -1.51 4.10 -2.55
N GLN A 25 -2.53 3.86 -3.33
CA GLN A 25 -3.46 2.77 -3.06
C GLN A 25 -2.73 1.43 -3.03
N ARG A 26 -1.88 1.18 -4.02
CA ARG A 26 -1.17 -0.09 -4.08
C ARG A 26 -0.18 -0.25 -2.94
N ARG A 27 0.51 0.85 -2.56
CA ARG A 27 1.42 0.76 -1.40
C ARG A 27 0.68 0.41 -0.13
N LEU A 28 -0.46 1.04 0.10
CA LEU A 28 -1.25 0.75 1.29
C LEU A 28 -1.75 -0.69 1.27
N GLN A 29 -2.18 -1.17 0.12
CA GLN A 29 -2.63 -2.55 -0.01
C GLN A 29 -1.50 -3.53 0.26
N MET A 30 -0.31 -3.25 -0.25
CA MET A 30 0.81 -4.14 -0.02
C MET A 30 1.18 -4.20 1.46
N LEU A 31 1.17 -3.06 2.13
CA LEU A 31 1.48 -3.05 3.55
C LEU A 31 0.46 -3.84 4.36
N ILE A 32 -0.80 -3.56 4.13
CA ILE A 32 -1.87 -4.19 4.90
C ILE A 32 -1.93 -5.69 4.65
N HIS A 33 -1.92 -6.10 3.39
CA HIS A 33 -2.09 -7.52 3.09
C HIS A 33 -0.83 -8.33 3.37
N SER A 34 0.34 -7.68 3.33
CA SER A 34 1.56 -8.36 3.78
C SER A 34 1.53 -8.58 5.29
N TYR A 35 1.05 -7.59 6.03
CA TYR A 35 0.89 -7.79 7.47
C TYR A 35 -0.06 -8.95 7.76
N LEU A 36 -1.19 -8.99 7.08
CA LEU A 36 -2.17 -10.04 7.33
C LEU A 36 -1.59 -11.42 7.00
N TYR A 37 -0.76 -11.48 6.00
CA TYR A 37 -0.16 -12.76 5.60
C TYR A 37 0.97 -13.17 6.54
N TYR A 38 1.92 -12.26 6.79
CA TYR A 38 3.15 -12.63 7.50
C TYR A 38 3.02 -12.53 9.00
N LYS A 39 2.24 -11.60 9.51
CA LYS A 39 2.20 -11.34 10.95
C LYS A 39 0.94 -11.86 11.60
N SER A 40 -0.17 -11.85 10.91
CA SER A 40 -1.45 -12.19 11.50
C SER A 40 -1.93 -13.59 11.10
N SER A 41 -1.31 -14.19 10.09
CA SER A 41 -1.72 -15.48 9.55
C SER A 41 -3.20 -15.48 9.15
N SER A 42 -3.68 -14.33 8.71
CA SER A 42 -5.10 -14.17 8.36
C SER A 42 -5.24 -13.49 7.01
N PRO A 43 -4.65 -14.03 5.94
CA PRO A 43 -4.78 -13.39 4.65
C PRO A 43 -6.23 -13.35 4.19
N ILE A 44 -6.62 -12.24 3.57
CA ILE A 44 -7.97 -12.09 3.07
C ILE A 44 -8.01 -11.87 1.56
N ILE A 45 -6.85 -11.95 0.91
CA ILE A 45 -6.78 -11.97 -0.56
C ILE A 45 -5.96 -13.18 -0.95
N THR A 46 -6.09 -13.58 -2.22
CA THR A 46 -5.32 -14.72 -2.71
C THR A 46 -3.89 -14.31 -3.00
N ASP A 47 -3.00 -15.30 -3.06
CA ASP A 47 -1.63 -15.05 -3.47
C ASP A 47 -1.57 -14.43 -4.85
N HIS A 48 -2.46 -14.88 -5.74
CA HIS A 48 -2.52 -14.35 -7.08
C HIS A 48 -2.85 -12.86 -7.08
N GLN A 49 -3.81 -12.46 -6.27
CA GLN A 49 -4.18 -11.05 -6.18
C GLN A 49 -3.03 -10.22 -5.62
N TRP A 50 -2.33 -10.76 -4.61
CA TRP A 50 -1.18 -10.07 -4.04
C TRP A 50 -0.12 -9.85 -5.12
N ASP A 51 0.16 -10.91 -5.89
CA ASP A 51 1.17 -10.83 -6.95
C ASP A 51 0.81 -9.82 -8.01
N GLU A 52 -0.46 -9.76 -8.39
CA GLU A 52 -0.88 -8.81 -9.41
C GLU A 52 -0.69 -7.37 -8.95
N TRP A 53 -1.09 -7.09 -7.71
CA TRP A 53 -0.93 -5.74 -7.19
C TRP A 53 0.54 -5.38 -7.03
N ALA A 54 1.36 -6.35 -6.60
CA ALA A 54 2.79 -6.13 -6.44
C ALA A 54 3.44 -5.78 -7.78
N LYS A 55 3.10 -6.52 -8.81
CA LYS A 55 3.65 -6.26 -10.14
C LYS A 55 3.21 -4.90 -10.67
N GLU A 56 1.96 -4.58 -10.46
CA GLU A 56 1.46 -3.28 -10.92
C GLU A 56 2.19 -2.15 -10.22
N LEU A 57 2.36 -2.26 -8.91
CA LEU A 57 3.04 -1.21 -8.16
C LEU A 57 4.48 -1.07 -8.62
N LYS A 58 5.16 -2.20 -8.79
CA LYS A 58 6.54 -2.14 -9.25
C LYS A 58 6.65 -1.43 -10.59
N THR A 59 5.75 -1.77 -11.52
CA THR A 59 5.75 -1.15 -12.83
C THR A 59 5.51 0.35 -12.73
N LEU A 60 4.53 0.75 -11.91
CA LEU A 60 4.22 2.16 -11.75
C LEU A 60 5.41 2.94 -11.20
N GLN A 61 6.10 2.38 -10.22
CA GLN A 61 7.24 3.06 -9.63
C GLN A 61 8.38 3.19 -10.62
N GLN A 62 8.53 2.22 -11.51
CA GLN A 62 9.57 2.27 -12.52
C GLN A 62 9.23 3.24 -13.64
N GLU A 63 7.96 3.31 -14.02
CA GLU A 63 7.56 4.19 -15.12
C GLU A 63 7.41 5.64 -14.67
N TYR A 64 7.11 5.87 -13.40
CA TYR A 64 6.83 7.21 -12.89
C TYR A 64 7.69 7.49 -11.66
N PRO A 65 9.02 7.48 -11.81
CA PRO A 65 9.88 7.61 -10.64
C PRO A 65 9.73 8.94 -9.91
N ASN A 66 9.49 10.02 -10.63
CA ASN A 66 9.36 11.32 -9.98
C ASN A 66 8.08 11.42 -9.17
N ILE A 67 6.99 10.87 -9.70
CA ILE A 67 5.73 10.85 -8.95
C ILE A 67 5.88 9.93 -7.75
N SER A 68 6.51 8.78 -7.96
CA SER A 68 6.70 7.80 -6.90
C SER A 68 7.40 8.40 -5.69
N LYS A 69 8.37 9.27 -5.92
CA LYS A 69 9.12 9.87 -4.83
C LYS A 69 8.29 10.80 -3.97
N GLN A 70 7.19 11.26 -4.48
CA GLN A 70 6.37 12.25 -3.78
C GLN A 70 5.14 11.67 -3.13
N VAL A 71 4.92 10.37 -3.30
CA VAL A 71 3.76 9.69 -2.69
C VAL A 71 4.21 9.06 -1.37
N ILE A 72 3.33 9.07 -0.39
CA ILE A 72 3.68 8.55 0.94
C ILE A 72 4.19 7.13 0.85
N TRP A 73 4.97 6.76 1.85
CA TRP A 73 5.60 5.43 1.94
C TRP A 73 6.69 5.21 0.89
N TYR A 74 7.20 6.29 0.29
CA TYR A 74 8.24 6.12 -0.73
C TYR A 74 9.42 5.33 -0.20
N GLU A 75 9.88 5.65 1.00
CA GLU A 75 11.10 5.01 1.49
C GLU A 75 10.92 3.53 1.76
N ALA A 76 9.72 3.15 2.17
CA ALA A 76 9.44 1.74 2.43
C ALA A 76 9.50 0.92 1.15
N PHE A 77 9.24 1.55 0.02
CA PHE A 77 9.17 0.84 -1.26
C PHE A 77 10.28 1.20 -2.24
N SER A 78 11.22 2.02 -1.82
CA SER A 78 12.25 2.48 -2.77
C SER A 78 13.14 1.34 -3.25
N ASP A 79 13.44 0.38 -2.38
CA ASP A 79 14.27 -0.78 -2.75
C ASP A 79 13.45 -2.03 -2.96
N TRP A 80 12.16 -1.91 -2.93
CA TRP A 80 11.29 -3.08 -2.97
C TRP A 80 11.19 -3.61 -4.40
N ASP A 81 11.39 -4.91 -4.57
CA ASP A 81 11.41 -5.51 -5.90
C ASP A 81 10.13 -6.24 -6.28
N GLY A 82 9.13 -6.22 -5.39
CA GLY A 82 7.84 -6.79 -5.73
C GLY A 82 7.72 -8.29 -5.50
N THR A 83 8.76 -8.95 -5.01
CA THR A 83 8.69 -10.40 -4.87
C THR A 83 8.17 -10.85 -3.51
N THR A 84 8.33 -10.04 -2.48
CA THR A 84 7.85 -10.39 -1.15
C THR A 84 7.52 -9.13 -0.39
N GLY A 85 6.59 -9.26 0.56
CA GLY A 85 6.26 -8.15 1.46
C GLY A 85 6.87 -8.31 2.83
N GLU A 86 7.71 -9.33 2.99
CA GLU A 86 8.24 -9.66 4.31
C GLU A 86 9.06 -8.55 4.93
N PHE A 87 9.76 -7.79 4.10
CA PHE A 87 10.67 -6.76 4.58
C PHE A 87 10.07 -5.36 4.60
N LEU A 88 8.80 -5.24 4.31
CA LEU A 88 8.11 -3.97 4.46
C LEU A 88 7.93 -3.66 5.94
N PRO A 89 7.67 -2.39 6.31
CA PRO A 89 7.55 -2.01 7.72
C PRO A 89 6.22 -2.49 8.31
N LEU A 90 6.12 -3.78 8.53
CA LEU A 90 4.88 -4.41 8.97
C LEU A 90 4.58 -4.18 10.44
N ASP A 91 5.55 -3.70 11.21
CA ASP A 91 5.32 -3.38 12.61
C ASP A 91 4.99 -1.90 12.83
N ASP A 92 4.80 -1.16 11.75
CA ASP A 92 4.33 0.21 11.85
C ASP A 92 2.93 0.24 12.45
N GLU A 93 2.70 1.17 13.36
CA GLU A 93 1.44 1.18 14.09
C GLU A 93 0.22 1.40 13.19
N TRP A 94 0.36 2.27 12.19
CA TRP A 94 -0.75 2.50 11.28
C TRP A 94 -1.09 1.22 10.52
N VAL A 95 -0.06 0.49 10.08
CA VAL A 95 -0.27 -0.76 9.34
C VAL A 95 -1.01 -1.76 10.22
N ILE A 96 -0.56 -1.91 11.46
CA ILE A 96 -1.19 -2.84 12.39
C ILE A 96 -2.65 -2.48 12.63
N GLN A 97 -2.91 -1.21 12.92
CA GLN A 97 -4.26 -0.76 13.24
C GLN A 97 -5.21 -0.94 12.07
N LYS A 98 -4.77 -0.57 10.88
CA LYS A 98 -5.60 -0.73 9.70
C LYS A 98 -5.88 -2.19 9.39
N SER A 99 -4.85 -3.01 9.52
CA SER A 99 -4.99 -4.44 9.24
C SER A 99 -5.96 -5.10 10.21
N MET A 100 -5.83 -4.78 11.48
CA MET A 100 -6.73 -5.35 12.48
C MET A 100 -8.16 -4.88 12.28
N SER A 101 -8.32 -3.64 11.85
CA SER A 101 -9.65 -3.11 11.57
C SER A 101 -10.32 -3.89 10.44
N LEU A 102 -9.56 -4.25 9.42
CA LEU A 102 -10.09 -5.03 8.32
C LEU A 102 -10.55 -6.41 8.78
N ILE A 103 -9.77 -7.05 9.63
CA ILE A 103 -10.14 -8.35 10.15
C ILE A 103 -11.43 -8.25 10.94
N ARG A 104 -11.53 -7.24 11.81
CA ARG A 104 -12.74 -7.05 12.62
C ARG A 104 -13.96 -6.86 11.75
N ASN A 105 -13.85 -6.03 10.73
CA ASN A 105 -14.98 -5.77 9.85
C ASN A 105 -15.38 -7.00 9.08
N LYS A 106 -14.42 -7.78 8.63
CA LYS A 106 -14.71 -9.00 7.89
C LYS A 106 -15.42 -10.00 8.79
N ASN A 107 -14.97 -10.11 10.03
CA ASN A 107 -15.61 -11.02 10.97
C ASN A 107 -17.03 -10.60 11.32
N LYS A 108 -17.25 -9.29 11.41
CA LYS A 108 -18.59 -8.80 11.64
C LYS A 108 -19.52 -9.18 10.51
N ASP A 109 -19.06 -9.03 9.28
CA ASP A 109 -19.87 -9.40 8.13
C ASP A 109 -20.24 -10.86 8.16
N LYS A 110 -19.32 -11.69 8.60
CA LYS A 110 -19.56 -13.11 8.63
C LYS A 110 -20.57 -13.51 9.70
N ARG A 111 -20.74 -12.68 10.68
CA ARG A 111 -21.61 -13.04 11.78
C ARG A 111 -23.07 -12.82 11.49
N LYS A 112 -23.37 -12.25 10.35
CA LYS A 112 -24.78 -12.13 10.00
C LYS A 112 -25.34 -13.45 9.60
#